data_057bff0ecde6bdab4c434494a452b0b4
#
_entry.id   057bff0ecde6bdab4c434494a452b0b4
#
_cell.length_a   1.000
_cell.length_b   1.000
_cell.length_c   1.000
_cell.angle_alpha   90.00
_cell.angle_beta   90.00
_cell.angle_gamma   90.00
#
_symmetry.space_group_name_H-M   'P 1'
#
loop_
_entity.id
_entity.type
_entity.pdbx_description
1 polymer ?
#
loop_
_entity_poly.entity_id
_entity_poly.type
_entity_poly.pdbx_seq_one_letter_code
_entity_poly.pdbx_strand_id
1 'polypeptide(L)'
;MAQTWSENHLGKPAKGGLENMSMTTGFVPADLETTIPFGYGIVSKTGKEGEVLLPGESGASKQFLGITAFSQEATSYTKTHTGPVAKNAVYPNAYAAGDVVGIVTRGSVICKVASGSSGIQAGDRICVIKGGFIDAYKNYTVANGGSNEAFLIDAVAESDGKANECISIQLFGAAATLFKYNQEVKHEK
;
A
#
# COMPACT_ATOMS: atom_id res chain seq x y z
N MET A 1 -3.61 -24.84 -5.43
CA MET A 1 -4.74 -23.99 -4.93
C MET A 1 -4.16 -22.60 -4.67
N ALA A 2 -4.67 -21.57 -5.33
CA ALA A 2 -4.28 -20.19 -5.03
C ALA A 2 -4.77 -19.84 -3.63
N GLN A 3 -3.88 -19.31 -2.78
CA GLN A 3 -4.23 -18.89 -1.44
C GLN A 3 -4.95 -17.54 -1.54
N THR A 4 -6.23 -17.50 -1.15
CA THR A 4 -7.03 -16.28 -1.13
C THR A 4 -6.87 -15.60 0.22
N TRP A 5 -6.45 -14.34 0.23
CA TRP A 5 -6.33 -13.51 1.42
C TRP A 5 -7.54 -12.59 1.55
N SER A 6 -8.02 -12.39 2.77
CA SER A 6 -9.04 -11.38 3.07
C SER A 6 -8.41 -10.05 3.49
N GLU A 7 -9.18 -8.97 3.48
CA GLU A 7 -8.71 -7.64 3.91
C GLU A 7 -8.21 -7.60 5.36
N ASN A 8 -8.65 -8.53 6.21
CA ASN A 8 -8.16 -8.68 7.58
C ASN A 8 -6.69 -9.15 7.66
N HIS A 9 -6.10 -9.54 6.54
CA HIS A 9 -4.69 -9.96 6.45
C HIS A 9 -3.78 -8.87 5.88
N LEU A 10 -4.31 -7.74 5.41
CA LEU A 10 -3.53 -6.65 4.84
C LEU A 10 -2.41 -6.19 5.80
N GLY A 11 -1.23 -5.98 5.26
CA GLY A 11 -0.03 -5.58 6.00
C GLY A 11 0.57 -6.65 6.91
N LYS A 12 -0.03 -7.85 7.00
CA LYS A 12 0.52 -8.98 7.74
C LYS A 12 1.58 -9.71 6.91
N PRO A 13 2.54 -10.39 7.57
CA PRO A 13 3.47 -11.26 6.88
C PRO A 13 2.72 -12.44 6.24
N ALA A 14 3.03 -12.72 4.97
CA ALA A 14 2.44 -13.86 4.28
C ALA A 14 3.19 -15.17 4.55
N LYS A 15 4.51 -15.08 4.76
CA LYS A 15 5.39 -16.21 5.08
C LYS A 15 6.38 -15.84 6.16
N GLY A 16 6.65 -16.78 7.04
CA GLY A 16 7.77 -16.74 7.98
C GLY A 16 7.62 -15.77 9.17
N GLY A 17 6.46 -15.18 9.39
CA GLY A 17 6.21 -14.30 10.53
C GLY A 17 6.91 -12.93 10.47
N LEU A 18 6.79 -12.14 11.53
CA LEU A 18 7.34 -10.78 11.62
C LEU A 18 8.88 -10.76 11.66
N GLU A 19 9.50 -11.82 12.16
CA GLU A 19 10.96 -11.94 12.25
C GLU A 19 11.68 -11.95 10.89
N ASN A 20 10.95 -12.25 9.81
CA ASN A 20 11.46 -12.22 8.44
C ASN A 20 11.19 -10.90 7.71
N MET A 21 10.67 -9.91 8.41
CA MET A 21 10.38 -8.59 7.85
C MET A 21 11.36 -7.55 8.41
N SER A 22 11.91 -6.72 7.52
CA SER A 22 12.58 -5.49 7.93
C SER A 22 11.57 -4.36 7.93
N MET A 23 11.52 -3.61 9.03
CA MET A 23 10.55 -2.55 9.24
C MET A 23 11.22 -1.26 9.70
N THR A 24 10.59 -0.16 9.36
CA THR A 24 10.85 1.17 9.92
C THR A 24 9.53 1.79 10.37
N THR A 25 9.56 3.00 10.88
CA THR A 25 8.37 3.71 11.34
C THR A 25 8.24 5.08 10.69
N GLY A 26 7.01 5.56 10.60
CA GLY A 26 6.64 6.90 10.22
C GLY A 26 5.44 7.38 11.02
N PHE A 27 4.89 8.54 10.67
CA PHE A 27 3.73 9.13 11.33
C PHE A 27 2.68 9.53 10.30
N VAL A 28 1.41 9.22 10.57
CA VAL A 28 0.32 9.82 9.81
C VAL A 28 0.23 11.30 10.20
N PRO A 29 0.20 12.24 9.25
CA PRO A 29 0.01 13.66 9.56
C PRO A 29 -1.22 13.88 10.43
N ALA A 30 -1.11 14.74 11.45
CA ALA A 30 -2.22 15.02 12.35
C ALA A 30 -3.40 15.76 11.67
N ASP A 31 -3.13 16.38 10.54
CA ASP A 31 -4.08 17.11 9.70
C ASP A 31 -4.65 16.26 8.54
N LEU A 32 -4.32 14.97 8.48
CA LEU A 32 -4.84 14.08 7.45
C LEU A 32 -6.32 13.74 7.74
N GLU A 33 -7.19 14.07 6.81
CA GLU A 33 -8.64 13.78 6.93
C GLU A 33 -8.99 12.33 6.59
N THR A 34 -8.10 11.64 5.86
CA THR A 34 -8.27 10.24 5.44
C THR A 34 -7.44 9.30 6.31
N THR A 35 -7.70 8.00 6.22
CA THR A 35 -6.90 6.98 6.88
C THR A 35 -5.90 6.36 5.90
N ILE A 36 -4.81 5.79 6.44
CA ILE A 36 -3.84 5.02 5.66
C ILE A 36 -4.07 3.53 5.93
N PRO A 37 -4.63 2.76 4.99
CA PRO A 37 -4.92 1.35 5.20
C PRO A 37 -3.65 0.50 5.35
N PHE A 38 -3.76 -0.66 6.00
CA PHE A 38 -2.69 -1.66 6.04
C PHE A 38 -2.49 -2.33 4.68
N GLY A 39 -1.23 -2.71 4.37
CA GLY A 39 -0.91 -3.38 3.12
C GLY A 39 -0.93 -2.47 1.89
N TYR A 40 -0.82 -1.17 2.08
CA TYR A 40 -0.77 -0.17 1.02
C TYR A 40 0.62 0.45 0.92
N GLY A 41 1.03 0.79 -0.30
CA GLY A 41 2.28 1.50 -0.54
C GLY A 41 2.19 2.95 -0.07
N ILE A 42 3.24 3.44 0.56
CA ILE A 42 3.32 4.80 1.08
C ILE A 42 4.57 5.54 0.63
N VAL A 43 4.47 6.84 0.64
CA VAL A 43 5.54 7.80 0.30
C VAL A 43 5.75 8.78 1.46
N SER A 44 6.91 9.46 1.49
CA SER A 44 7.13 10.55 2.44
C SER A 44 6.27 11.77 2.11
N LYS A 45 5.96 12.61 3.10
CA LYS A 45 5.36 13.94 2.90
C LYS A 45 6.47 14.95 2.58
N THR A 46 6.26 15.78 1.59
CA THR A 46 7.24 16.80 1.17
C THR A 46 7.50 17.80 2.29
N GLY A 47 8.77 18.02 2.62
CA GLY A 47 9.20 19.00 3.62
C GLY A 47 8.87 18.63 5.07
N LYS A 48 8.48 17.38 5.34
CA LYS A 48 8.15 16.87 6.67
C LYS A 48 8.83 15.54 6.91
N GLU A 49 9.83 15.53 7.77
CA GLU A 49 10.56 14.32 8.14
C GLU A 49 9.66 13.39 8.95
N GLY A 50 9.65 12.12 8.57
CA GLY A 50 8.89 11.07 9.24
C GLY A 50 7.40 11.04 8.93
N GLU A 51 6.79 12.09 8.36
CA GLU A 51 5.38 12.03 7.94
C GLU A 51 5.21 11.26 6.64
N VAL A 52 4.15 10.43 6.59
CA VAL A 52 3.85 9.54 5.46
C VAL A 52 2.48 9.81 4.88
N LEU A 53 2.34 9.60 3.56
CA LEU A 53 1.10 9.78 2.81
C LEU A 53 0.91 8.63 1.81
N LEU A 54 -0.31 8.48 1.31
CA LEU A 54 -0.55 7.64 0.14
C LEU A 54 -0.05 8.35 -1.13
N PRO A 55 0.46 7.60 -2.12
CA PRO A 55 0.83 8.16 -3.43
C PRO A 55 -0.33 8.91 -4.07
N GLY A 56 -0.05 10.13 -4.54
CA GLY A 56 -1.04 10.99 -5.20
C GLY A 56 -1.91 11.84 -4.28
N GLU A 57 -1.69 11.79 -2.96
CA GLU A 57 -2.27 12.76 -2.02
C GLU A 57 -1.54 14.12 -2.10
N SER A 58 -2.22 15.17 -1.68
CA SER A 58 -1.63 16.51 -1.61
C SER A 58 -0.44 16.53 -0.65
N GLY A 59 0.71 17.00 -1.11
CA GLY A 59 1.95 16.99 -0.33
C GLY A 59 2.74 15.68 -0.36
N ALA A 60 2.25 14.64 -1.03
CA ALA A 60 3.00 13.41 -1.23
C ALA A 60 4.28 13.65 -2.04
N SER A 61 5.40 13.13 -1.57
CA SER A 61 6.68 13.23 -2.27
C SER A 61 6.83 12.14 -3.34
N LYS A 62 7.94 12.19 -4.06
CA LYS A 62 8.32 11.14 -5.03
C LYS A 62 9.22 10.07 -4.42
N GLN A 63 9.30 10.00 -3.09
CA GLN A 63 10.09 9.02 -2.37
C GLN A 63 9.18 7.94 -1.79
N PHE A 64 9.24 6.76 -2.37
CA PHE A 64 8.59 5.56 -1.82
C PHE A 64 9.31 5.12 -0.54
N LEU A 65 8.55 4.73 0.48
CA LEU A 65 9.08 4.32 1.78
C LEU A 65 8.90 2.82 2.05
N GLY A 66 7.84 2.21 1.53
CA GLY A 66 7.52 0.82 1.78
C GLY A 66 6.02 0.54 1.78
N ILE A 67 5.65 -0.57 2.38
CA ILE A 67 4.26 -1.02 2.53
C ILE A 67 3.85 -0.88 4.00
N THR A 68 2.65 -0.36 4.27
CA THR A 68 2.11 -0.26 5.63
C THR A 68 1.93 -1.63 6.26
N ALA A 69 2.49 -1.81 7.46
CA ALA A 69 2.35 -3.03 8.23
C ALA A 69 0.99 -3.09 8.94
N PHE A 70 0.55 -4.28 9.29
CA PHE A 70 -0.55 -4.48 10.23
C PHE A 70 -0.14 -4.03 11.63
N SER A 71 -1.02 -3.32 12.32
CA SER A 71 -0.86 -2.98 13.73
C SER A 71 -2.12 -3.30 14.51
N GLN A 72 -1.97 -4.08 15.58
CA GLN A 72 -3.05 -4.35 16.50
C GLN A 72 -3.46 -3.09 17.28
N GLU A 73 -2.51 -2.22 17.55
CA GLU A 73 -2.76 -0.98 18.28
C GLU A 73 -3.55 0.02 17.42
N ALA A 74 -3.25 0.13 16.13
CA ALA A 74 -4.01 0.99 15.22
C ALA A 74 -5.46 0.53 15.04
N THR A 75 -5.73 -0.78 15.06
CA THR A 75 -7.10 -1.31 14.99
C THR A 75 -7.88 -1.19 16.30
N SER A 76 -7.20 -1.14 17.44
CA SER A 76 -7.81 -1.02 18.77
C SER A 76 -7.98 0.42 19.22
N TYR A 77 -7.41 1.39 18.49
CA TYR A 77 -7.24 2.74 18.97
C TYR A 77 -8.39 3.67 18.57
N THR A 78 -9.50 3.53 19.26
CA THR A 78 -10.53 4.57 19.37
C THR A 78 -10.13 5.70 20.33
N LYS A 79 -8.85 5.90 20.59
CA LYS A 79 -8.37 6.83 21.63
C LYS A 79 -8.53 8.31 21.31
N THR A 80 -8.68 8.68 20.06
CA THR A 80 -8.77 10.09 19.67
C THR A 80 -10.21 10.60 19.51
N HIS A 81 -11.21 9.76 19.75
CA HIS A 81 -12.58 10.22 19.69
C HIS A 81 -13.03 10.71 21.06
N THR A 82 -12.96 12.01 21.27
CA THR A 82 -13.55 12.73 22.42
C THR A 82 -15.08 12.80 22.34
N GLY A 83 -15.72 12.07 21.41
CA GLY A 83 -17.15 11.96 21.26
C GLY A 83 -17.66 10.52 21.43
N PRO A 84 -18.99 10.33 21.59
CA PRO A 84 -19.55 8.99 21.66
C PRO A 84 -19.27 8.24 20.36
N VAL A 85 -18.40 7.23 20.44
CA VAL A 85 -18.14 6.32 19.33
C VAL A 85 -19.44 5.61 18.98
N ALA A 86 -19.90 5.72 17.74
CA ALA A 86 -21.01 4.91 17.29
C ALA A 86 -20.67 3.44 17.51
N LYS A 87 -21.54 2.71 18.20
CA LYS A 87 -21.33 1.29 18.62
C LYS A 87 -20.97 0.33 17.48
N ASN A 88 -21.02 0.79 16.23
CA ASN A 88 -20.77 0.04 15.01
C ASN A 88 -19.71 0.68 14.11
N ALA A 89 -18.89 1.61 14.60
CA ALA A 89 -17.77 2.13 13.84
C ALA A 89 -16.69 1.03 13.74
N VAL A 90 -16.80 0.20 12.75
CA VAL A 90 -15.72 -0.70 12.31
C VAL A 90 -14.71 0.21 11.62
N TYR A 91 -13.65 0.58 12.34
CA TYR A 91 -12.50 1.24 11.71
C TYR A 91 -11.80 0.18 10.85
N PRO A 92 -11.84 0.30 9.54
CA PRO A 92 -11.21 -0.69 8.69
C PRO A 92 -9.71 -0.60 8.89
N ASN A 93 -9.07 -1.67 9.30
CA ASN A 93 -7.65 -2.03 9.16
C ASN A 93 -6.75 -0.89 8.63
N ALA A 94 -6.65 0.23 9.36
CA ALA A 94 -6.01 1.45 8.90
C ALA A 94 -5.43 2.27 10.06
N TYR A 95 -4.45 3.10 9.75
CA TYR A 95 -3.90 4.12 10.62
C TYR A 95 -4.70 5.42 10.48
N ALA A 96 -5.01 6.06 11.59
CA ALA A 96 -5.65 7.36 11.65
C ALA A 96 -4.63 8.50 11.80
N ALA A 97 -5.08 9.74 11.65
CA ALA A 97 -4.26 10.94 11.87
C ALA A 97 -3.54 10.90 13.24
N GLY A 98 -2.24 11.15 13.24
CA GLY A 98 -1.37 11.12 14.41
C GLY A 98 -0.85 9.74 14.82
N ASP A 99 -1.28 8.66 14.16
CA ASP A 99 -0.79 7.31 14.47
C ASP A 99 0.67 7.11 14.03
N VAL A 100 1.37 6.24 14.75
CA VAL A 100 2.67 5.70 14.34
C VAL A 100 2.43 4.57 13.35
N VAL A 101 2.99 4.68 12.17
CA VAL A 101 2.86 3.70 11.08
C VAL A 101 4.06 2.77 11.08
N GLY A 102 3.81 1.46 11.15
CA GLY A 102 4.81 0.45 10.81
C GLY A 102 4.96 0.35 9.28
N ILE A 103 6.18 0.37 8.78
CA ILE A 103 6.52 0.36 7.35
C ILE A 103 7.39 -0.84 7.05
N VAL A 104 6.86 -1.78 6.26
CA VAL A 104 7.64 -2.92 5.76
C VAL A 104 8.53 -2.44 4.64
N THR A 105 9.83 -2.60 4.81
CA THR A 105 10.86 -2.25 3.82
C THR A 105 11.44 -3.48 3.13
N ARG A 106 11.26 -4.67 3.71
CA ARG A 106 11.69 -5.95 3.15
C ARG A 106 10.89 -7.09 3.78
N GLY A 107 10.58 -8.12 2.99
CA GLY A 107 9.88 -9.33 3.45
C GLY A 107 8.62 -9.64 2.66
N SER A 108 7.94 -10.71 3.03
CA SER A 108 6.68 -11.13 2.41
C SER A 108 5.50 -10.45 3.12
N VAL A 109 4.70 -9.69 2.38
CA VAL A 109 3.59 -8.90 2.93
C VAL A 109 2.34 -9.01 2.06
N ILE A 110 1.17 -8.95 2.70
CA ILE A 110 -0.13 -9.03 2.01
C ILE A 110 -0.59 -7.62 1.66
N CYS A 111 -0.88 -7.40 0.38
CA CYS A 111 -1.23 -6.10 -0.20
C CYS A 111 -2.55 -6.15 -0.98
N LYS A 112 -3.16 -4.99 -1.16
CA LYS A 112 -4.40 -4.81 -1.92
C LYS A 112 -4.14 -4.53 -3.39
N VAL A 113 -4.72 -5.33 -4.28
CA VAL A 113 -4.67 -5.14 -5.73
C VAL A 113 -5.61 -4.01 -6.14
N ALA A 114 -5.19 -3.20 -7.08
CA ALA A 114 -5.98 -2.10 -7.64
C ALA A 114 -7.30 -2.58 -8.27
N SER A 115 -8.35 -1.78 -8.15
CA SER A 115 -9.68 -2.09 -8.71
C SER A 115 -9.69 -2.12 -10.25
N GLY A 116 -8.79 -1.37 -10.89
CA GLY A 116 -8.64 -1.34 -12.35
C GLY A 116 -7.59 -2.29 -12.91
N SER A 117 -7.03 -3.18 -12.08
CA SER A 117 -6.00 -4.13 -12.50
C SER A 117 -6.55 -5.15 -13.52
N SER A 118 -5.74 -5.46 -14.52
CA SER A 118 -5.99 -6.58 -15.46
C SER A 118 -5.62 -7.94 -14.85
N GLY A 119 -5.19 -7.96 -13.59
CA GLY A 119 -4.71 -9.12 -12.85
C GLY A 119 -3.19 -9.14 -12.70
N ILE A 120 -2.77 -9.83 -11.67
CA ILE A 120 -1.38 -10.07 -11.30
C ILE A 120 -1.15 -11.57 -11.31
N GLN A 121 0.00 -12.02 -11.78
CA GLN A 121 0.41 -13.41 -11.75
C GLN A 121 1.63 -13.57 -10.84
N ALA A 122 1.79 -14.72 -10.21
CA ALA A 122 2.98 -15.03 -9.43
C ALA A 122 4.25 -14.83 -10.27
N GLY A 123 5.24 -14.13 -9.73
CA GLY A 123 6.46 -13.73 -10.43
C GLY A 123 6.40 -12.38 -11.15
N ASP A 124 5.24 -11.76 -11.29
CA ASP A 124 5.14 -10.42 -11.88
C ASP A 124 5.86 -9.37 -11.01
N ARG A 125 6.54 -8.45 -11.68
CA ARG A 125 7.09 -7.25 -11.03
C ARG A 125 5.95 -6.33 -10.61
N ILE A 126 6.05 -5.79 -9.41
CA ILE A 126 5.01 -4.99 -8.79
C ILE A 126 5.30 -3.50 -8.91
N CYS A 127 4.26 -2.73 -9.17
CA CYS A 127 4.27 -1.28 -8.99
C CYS A 127 3.20 -0.86 -7.97
N VAL A 128 3.45 0.30 -7.35
CA VAL A 128 2.50 0.99 -6.48
C VAL A 128 1.95 2.18 -7.23
N ILE A 129 0.64 2.26 -7.33
CA ILE A 129 -0.08 3.32 -8.03
C ILE A 129 -0.73 4.30 -7.04
N LYS A 130 -1.39 5.31 -7.57
CA LYS A 130 -2.16 6.29 -6.79
C LYS A 130 -3.07 5.61 -5.76
N GLY A 131 -3.09 6.14 -4.54
CA GLY A 131 -3.83 5.57 -3.41
C GLY A 131 -3.14 4.40 -2.72
N GLY A 132 -1.91 4.04 -3.12
CA GLY A 132 -1.11 2.99 -2.46
C GLY A 132 -1.44 1.56 -2.86
N PHE A 133 -2.34 1.35 -3.81
CA PHE A 133 -2.65 0.01 -4.34
C PHE A 133 -1.47 -0.56 -5.12
N ILE A 134 -1.39 -1.90 -5.15
CA ILE A 134 -0.43 -2.59 -5.99
C ILE A 134 -1.04 -3.04 -7.31
N ASP A 135 -0.19 -3.14 -8.34
CA ASP A 135 -0.54 -3.74 -9.63
C ASP A 135 0.70 -4.36 -10.30
N ALA A 136 0.49 -5.18 -11.33
CA ALA A 136 1.59 -5.69 -12.12
C ALA A 136 2.13 -4.62 -13.07
N TYR A 137 3.45 -4.41 -13.07
CA TYR A 137 4.10 -3.43 -13.93
C TYR A 137 3.80 -3.65 -15.43
N LYS A 138 3.64 -4.90 -15.86
CA LYS A 138 3.28 -5.25 -17.23
C LYS A 138 1.93 -4.71 -17.70
N ASN A 139 1.05 -4.30 -16.76
CA ASN A 139 -0.26 -3.73 -17.07
C ASN A 139 -0.18 -2.28 -17.56
N TYR A 140 1.01 -1.67 -17.54
CA TYR A 140 1.20 -0.25 -17.84
C TYR A 140 2.15 -0.04 -19.01
N THR A 141 1.74 0.85 -19.94
CA THR A 141 2.63 1.37 -20.97
C THR A 141 3.30 2.64 -20.46
N VAL A 142 4.62 2.58 -20.30
CA VAL A 142 5.41 3.74 -19.86
C VAL A 142 5.35 4.82 -20.93
N ALA A 143 5.00 6.05 -20.52
CA ALA A 143 4.90 7.19 -21.43
C ALA A 143 5.58 8.41 -20.81
N ASN A 144 6.56 9.00 -21.50
CA ASN A 144 7.32 10.17 -21.03
C ASN A 144 6.44 11.39 -20.74
N GLY A 145 5.27 11.49 -21.34
CA GLY A 145 4.27 12.55 -21.12
C GLY A 145 3.01 12.06 -20.40
N GLY A 146 3.03 10.89 -19.76
CA GLY A 146 1.89 10.32 -19.07
C GLY A 146 1.35 11.22 -17.95
N SER A 147 0.01 11.21 -17.79
CA SER A 147 -0.67 12.03 -16.78
C SER A 147 -0.68 11.37 -15.40
N ASN A 148 -0.42 10.08 -15.32
CA ASN A 148 -0.41 9.31 -14.07
C ASN A 148 1.02 8.93 -13.67
N GLU A 149 1.27 8.86 -12.37
CA GLU A 149 2.55 8.46 -11.80
C GLU A 149 2.38 7.16 -10.99
N ALA A 150 3.38 6.29 -11.06
CA ALA A 150 3.46 5.07 -10.27
C ALA A 150 4.92 4.77 -9.89
N PHE A 151 5.10 3.95 -8.88
CA PHE A 151 6.40 3.52 -8.38
C PHE A 151 6.63 2.06 -8.75
N LEU A 152 7.56 1.78 -9.64
CA LEU A 152 8.08 0.43 -9.82
C LEU A 152 8.94 0.10 -8.61
N ILE A 153 8.47 -0.80 -7.76
CA ILE A 153 9.14 -1.18 -6.52
C ILE A 153 9.98 -2.45 -6.72
N ASP A 154 10.94 -2.66 -5.83
CA ASP A 154 11.76 -3.87 -5.82
C ASP A 154 10.99 -5.02 -5.15
N ALA A 155 9.97 -5.51 -5.85
CA ALA A 155 9.09 -6.57 -5.38
C ALA A 155 8.56 -7.44 -6.52
N VAL A 156 8.19 -8.68 -6.15
CA VAL A 156 7.49 -9.62 -7.04
C VAL A 156 6.25 -10.17 -6.36
N ALA A 157 5.25 -10.51 -7.15
CA ALA A 157 4.06 -11.22 -6.67
C ALA A 157 4.42 -12.66 -6.28
N GLU A 158 3.96 -13.11 -5.12
CA GLU A 158 4.11 -14.50 -4.68
C GLU A 158 2.87 -15.34 -4.99
N SER A 159 1.74 -14.70 -5.27
CA SER A 159 0.48 -15.35 -5.63
C SER A 159 -0.23 -14.58 -6.74
N ASP A 160 -1.10 -15.29 -7.46
CA ASP A 160 -2.00 -14.67 -8.43
C ASP A 160 -3.06 -13.82 -7.71
N GLY A 161 -3.56 -12.79 -8.39
CA GLY A 161 -4.66 -11.97 -7.88
C GLY A 161 -5.37 -11.19 -8.98
N LYS A 162 -6.66 -10.99 -8.77
CA LYS A 162 -7.53 -10.17 -9.61
C LYS A 162 -7.73 -8.79 -8.99
N ALA A 163 -8.36 -7.90 -9.74
CA ALA A 163 -8.79 -6.60 -9.24
C ALA A 163 -9.53 -6.73 -7.90
N ASN A 164 -9.22 -5.86 -6.94
CA ASN A 164 -9.77 -5.82 -5.58
C ASN A 164 -9.43 -7.02 -4.66
N GLU A 165 -8.63 -7.98 -5.10
CA GLU A 165 -8.17 -9.07 -4.23
C GLU A 165 -6.97 -8.64 -3.38
N CYS A 166 -6.68 -9.46 -2.38
CA CYS A 166 -5.48 -9.32 -1.55
C CYS A 166 -4.50 -10.43 -1.92
N ILE A 167 -3.25 -10.07 -2.20
CA ILE A 167 -2.21 -11.02 -2.58
C ILE A 167 -0.96 -10.83 -1.72
N SER A 168 -0.14 -11.86 -1.64
CA SER A 168 1.20 -11.73 -1.07
C SER A 168 2.20 -11.27 -2.13
N ILE A 169 3.09 -10.37 -1.71
CA ILE A 169 4.25 -9.95 -2.49
C ILE A 169 5.51 -10.16 -1.67
N GLN A 170 6.63 -10.47 -2.35
CA GLN A 170 7.96 -10.43 -1.76
C GLN A 170 8.59 -9.08 -2.07
N LEU A 171 8.82 -8.28 -1.03
CA LEU A 171 9.54 -7.02 -1.10
C LEU A 171 11.01 -7.27 -0.80
N PHE A 172 11.93 -6.89 -1.70
CA PHE A 172 13.37 -7.07 -1.53
C PHE A 172 14.05 -5.85 -0.93
N GLY A 173 13.45 -4.67 -1.08
CA GLY A 173 13.91 -3.40 -0.53
C GLY A 173 12.92 -2.28 -0.77
N ALA A 174 13.11 -1.14 -0.10
CA ALA A 174 12.30 0.06 -0.30
C ALA A 174 12.72 0.90 -1.53
N ALA A 175 13.66 0.40 -2.35
CA ALA A 175 14.04 1.06 -3.58
C ALA A 175 12.87 1.06 -4.57
N ALA A 176 12.63 2.22 -5.20
CA ALA A 176 11.59 2.35 -6.19
C ALA A 176 12.00 3.33 -7.30
N THR A 177 11.50 3.07 -8.51
CA THR A 177 11.67 3.96 -9.65
C THR A 177 10.32 4.57 -10.02
N LEU A 178 10.24 5.89 -9.95
CA LEU A 178 9.05 6.63 -10.41
C LEU A 178 8.95 6.52 -11.94
N PHE A 179 7.79 6.16 -12.44
CA PHE A 179 7.49 6.18 -13.87
C PHE A 179 6.14 6.85 -14.14
N LYS A 180 5.97 7.35 -15.35
CA LYS A 180 4.71 7.92 -15.84
C LYS A 180 4.06 6.99 -16.83
N TYR A 181 2.73 6.97 -16.83
CA TYR A 181 1.95 6.15 -17.75
C TYR A 181 0.68 6.87 -18.18
N ASN A 182 0.17 6.48 -19.33
CA ASN A 182 -1.18 6.82 -19.77
C ASN A 182 -2.10 5.68 -19.34
N GLN A 183 -3.26 6.01 -18.80
CA GLN A 183 -4.28 5.03 -18.51
C GLN A 183 -4.88 4.60 -19.87
N GLU A 184 -4.49 3.43 -20.36
CA GLU A 184 -5.19 2.84 -21.49
C GLU A 184 -6.59 2.45 -21.00
N VAL A 185 -7.61 3.12 -21.54
CA VAL A 185 -8.97 2.66 -21.40
C VAL A 185 -9.06 1.39 -22.23
N LYS A 186 -8.92 0.23 -21.59
CA LYS A 186 -9.21 -1.03 -22.25
C LYS A 186 -10.70 -1.05 -22.56
N HIS A 187 -11.06 -0.76 -23.80
CA HIS A 187 -12.37 -1.11 -24.31
C HIS A 187 -12.46 -2.64 -24.32
N GLU A 188 -13.25 -3.20 -23.42
CA GLU A 188 -13.67 -4.59 -23.54
C GLU A 188 -14.30 -4.79 -24.90
N LYS A 189 -13.75 -5.76 -25.65
CA LYS A 189 -14.34 -6.26 -26.89
C LYS A 189 -15.31 -7.38 -26.58
#